data_ea90b9116181d9558925e8abcdf2491e
#
_entry.id   ea90b9116181d9558925e8abcdf2491e
#
_cell.length_a   1.000
_cell.length_b   1.000
_cell.length_c   1.000
_cell.angle_alpha   90.00
_cell.angle_beta   90.00
_cell.angle_gamma   90.00
#
_symmetry.space_group_name_H-M   'P 1'
#
loop_
_entity.id
_entity.type
_entity.pdbx_description
1 polymer ?
#
loop_
_entity_poly.entity_id
_entity_poly.type
_entity_poly.pdbx_seq_one_letter_code
_entity_poly.pdbx_strand_id
1 'polypeptide(L)'
;MILKNNSSIFETIDLTWPAEEFLELPKWKLRKSIKGGKRVSAATAIGKSGISDIKFVENTLAEWCQDKLFIIKAGQNSLDEELQKRGYCIVDPTNIWSISSKSLSMQQIPPVTAFSIFPPLAIQKELWMANGVDASKIAIMDRVKTPKTTIFGRINAKPAASAFASVVNKIAMVHALIVDQKYQRQGMGKFVMQKVGAWAHKQGAESVLALC
;
A
#
# COMPACT_ATOMS: atom_id res chain seq x y z
N MET A 1 -17.21 1.25 11.69
CA MET A 1 -17.07 -0.23 11.73
C MET A 1 -15.60 -0.52 12.02
N ILE A 2 -15.29 -1.00 13.21
CA ILE A 2 -13.92 -1.31 13.63
C ILE A 2 -13.50 -2.55 12.83
N LEU A 3 -12.39 -2.45 12.08
CA LEU A 3 -11.80 -3.58 11.36
C LEU A 3 -11.45 -4.68 12.38
N LYS A 4 -12.26 -5.72 12.44
CA LYS A 4 -12.24 -6.74 13.49
C LYS A 4 -11.01 -7.66 13.49
N ASN A 5 -10.05 -7.49 12.54
CA ASN A 5 -8.91 -8.40 12.50
C ASN A 5 -7.67 -7.75 11.84
N ASN A 6 -6.67 -7.40 12.63
CA ASN A 6 -5.39 -6.89 12.13
C ASN A 6 -4.72 -7.85 11.12
N SER A 7 -4.91 -9.16 11.27
CA SER A 7 -4.38 -10.17 10.34
C SER A 7 -4.90 -9.96 8.91
N SER A 8 -6.19 -9.68 8.74
CA SER A 8 -6.82 -9.45 7.43
C SER A 8 -6.28 -8.21 6.72
N ILE A 9 -5.89 -7.16 7.46
CA ILE A 9 -5.35 -5.92 6.85
C ILE A 9 -3.96 -6.18 6.28
N PHE A 10 -3.06 -6.84 7.02
CA PHE A 10 -1.71 -7.13 6.54
C PHE A 10 -1.72 -8.12 5.38
N GLU A 11 -2.63 -9.08 5.37
CA GLU A 11 -2.88 -9.94 4.22
C GLU A 11 -3.36 -9.14 3.00
N THR A 12 -4.30 -8.20 3.21
CA THR A 12 -4.75 -7.29 2.16
C THR A 12 -3.59 -6.46 1.59
N ILE A 13 -2.69 -5.95 2.44
CA ILE A 13 -1.50 -5.22 2.00
C ILE A 13 -0.64 -6.12 1.10
N ASP A 14 -0.35 -7.36 1.53
CA ASP A 14 0.48 -8.29 0.80
C ASP A 14 -0.12 -8.70 -0.55
N LEU A 15 -1.44 -8.86 -0.64
CA LEU A 15 -2.13 -9.23 -1.87
C LEU A 15 -2.33 -8.06 -2.84
N THR A 16 -2.44 -6.84 -2.33
CA THR A 16 -2.64 -5.63 -3.14
C THR A 16 -1.35 -4.86 -3.45
N TRP A 17 -0.24 -5.22 -2.78
CA TRP A 17 1.10 -4.67 -3.01
C TRP A 17 2.17 -5.74 -2.73
N PRO A 18 2.22 -6.82 -3.57
CA PRO A 18 2.99 -8.02 -3.28
C PRO A 18 4.50 -7.84 -3.46
N ALA A 19 5.26 -8.46 -2.58
CA ALA A 19 6.68 -8.72 -2.81
C ALA A 19 6.89 -9.64 -4.03
N GLU A 20 8.14 -9.79 -4.46
CA GLU A 20 8.51 -10.75 -5.51
C GLU A 20 8.36 -12.18 -5.03
N GLU A 21 8.84 -12.44 -3.81
CA GLU A 21 8.74 -13.73 -3.14
C GLU A 21 8.38 -13.55 -1.66
N PHE A 22 7.75 -14.56 -1.08
CA PHE A 22 7.48 -14.64 0.35
C PHE A 22 8.13 -15.89 0.93
N LEU A 23 8.79 -15.73 2.08
CA LEU A 23 9.21 -16.83 2.93
C LEU A 23 8.34 -16.84 4.18
N GLU A 24 7.48 -17.84 4.30
CA GLU A 24 6.60 -18.03 5.45
C GLU A 24 7.23 -19.03 6.41
N LEU A 25 7.46 -18.60 7.63
CA LEU A 25 7.98 -19.36 8.74
C LEU A 25 6.91 -19.42 9.84
N PRO A 26 6.98 -20.34 10.80
CA PRO A 26 5.96 -20.46 11.85
C PRO A 26 5.73 -19.16 12.66
N LYS A 27 6.78 -18.33 12.79
CA LYS A 27 6.74 -17.09 13.58
C LYS A 27 7.01 -15.82 12.78
N TRP A 28 7.39 -15.94 11.52
CA TRP A 28 7.80 -14.82 10.68
C TRP A 28 7.31 -14.96 9.24
N LYS A 29 6.97 -13.84 8.65
CA LYS A 29 6.77 -13.68 7.20
C LYS A 29 7.78 -12.68 6.68
N LEU A 30 8.68 -13.14 5.82
CA LEU A 30 9.68 -12.32 5.18
C LEU A 30 9.28 -12.04 3.74
N ARG A 31 9.57 -10.83 3.29
CA ARG A 31 9.30 -10.37 1.92
C ARG A 31 10.62 -10.17 1.21
N LYS A 32 10.78 -10.81 0.06
CA LYS A 32 11.95 -10.66 -0.80
C LYS A 32 11.59 -9.83 -2.02
N SER A 33 12.26 -8.70 -2.18
CA SER A 33 12.19 -7.84 -3.37
C SER A 33 13.48 -7.05 -3.50
N ILE A 34 14.09 -7.10 -4.67
CA ILE A 34 15.35 -6.38 -4.93
C ILE A 34 15.11 -4.87 -4.88
N LYS A 35 13.93 -4.41 -5.30
CA LYS A 35 13.51 -3.01 -5.33
C LYS A 35 12.01 -2.92 -5.01
N GLY A 36 11.47 -1.70 -4.87
CA GLY A 36 10.03 -1.50 -4.64
C GLY A 36 9.70 -0.90 -3.27
N GLY A 37 10.73 -0.71 -2.43
CA GLY A 37 10.62 0.01 -1.15
C GLY A 37 10.36 -0.90 0.05
N LYS A 38 10.38 -0.30 1.22
CA LYS A 38 10.40 -0.95 2.54
C LYS A 38 9.29 -1.98 2.76
N ARG A 39 8.08 -1.72 2.25
CA ARG A 39 6.91 -2.57 2.50
C ARG A 39 7.03 -3.97 1.89
N VAL A 40 7.73 -4.10 0.77
CA VAL A 40 7.92 -5.35 0.04
C VAL A 40 9.26 -6.03 0.33
N SER A 41 10.06 -5.49 1.27
CA SER A 41 11.35 -6.03 1.67
C SER A 41 11.49 -6.25 3.18
N ALA A 42 10.45 -6.03 3.96
CA ALA A 42 10.49 -6.13 5.41
C ALA A 42 9.95 -7.47 5.93
N ALA A 43 10.44 -7.86 7.11
CA ALA A 43 9.92 -8.99 7.88
C ALA A 43 8.77 -8.55 8.79
N THR A 44 7.81 -9.44 9.02
CA THR A 44 6.68 -9.24 9.94
C THR A 44 6.55 -10.45 10.85
N ALA A 45 6.46 -10.24 12.17
CA ALA A 45 6.22 -11.31 13.12
C ALA A 45 4.76 -11.81 13.01
N ILE A 46 4.59 -13.14 13.05
CA ILE A 46 3.31 -13.83 13.12
C ILE A 46 3.04 -14.18 14.58
N GLY A 47 1.92 -13.70 15.13
CA GLY A 47 1.60 -13.92 16.55
C GLY A 47 2.44 -13.07 17.53
N LYS A 48 2.58 -13.56 18.76
CA LYS A 48 3.23 -12.82 19.87
C LYS A 48 4.72 -13.15 20.08
N SER A 49 5.31 -14.08 19.33
CA SER A 49 6.54 -14.77 19.75
C SER A 49 7.77 -14.58 18.84
N GLY A 50 7.89 -13.45 18.15
CA GLY A 50 8.99 -13.21 17.20
C GLY A 50 10.39 -13.00 17.81
N ILE A 51 10.52 -12.81 19.12
CA ILE A 51 11.77 -12.35 19.76
C ILE A 51 12.93 -13.35 19.60
N SER A 52 12.68 -14.64 19.68
CA SER A 52 13.74 -15.68 19.69
C SER A 52 14.50 -15.83 18.36
N ASP A 53 13.89 -15.43 17.27
CA ASP A 53 14.39 -15.76 15.92
C ASP A 53 14.83 -14.51 15.13
N ILE A 54 14.93 -13.34 15.79
CA ILE A 54 15.34 -12.07 15.14
C ILE A 54 16.68 -12.25 14.38
N LYS A 55 17.67 -12.89 15.00
CA LYS A 55 18.98 -13.09 14.39
C LYS A 55 18.91 -13.93 13.10
N PHE A 56 18.07 -14.93 13.06
CA PHE A 56 17.81 -15.71 11.85
C PHE A 56 17.19 -14.84 10.75
N VAL A 57 16.20 -14.02 11.10
CA VAL A 57 15.56 -13.08 10.16
C VAL A 57 16.57 -12.07 9.61
N GLU A 58 17.39 -11.48 10.50
CA GLU A 58 18.48 -10.55 10.11
C GLU A 58 19.46 -11.19 9.11
N ASN A 59 19.87 -12.44 9.35
CA ASN A 59 20.78 -13.16 8.47
C ASN A 59 20.12 -13.44 7.11
N THR A 60 18.86 -13.90 7.10
CA THR A 60 18.12 -14.16 5.86
C THR A 60 17.95 -12.89 5.01
N LEU A 61 17.59 -11.76 5.62
CA LEU A 61 17.48 -10.47 4.91
C LEU A 61 18.84 -10.04 4.34
N ALA A 62 19.94 -10.24 5.10
CA ALA A 62 21.29 -9.93 4.64
C ALA A 62 21.74 -10.82 3.46
N GLU A 63 21.44 -12.13 3.49
CA GLU A 63 21.66 -13.05 2.38
C GLU A 63 20.94 -12.63 1.10
N TRP A 64 19.76 -12.00 1.24
CA TRP A 64 19.03 -11.43 0.11
C TRP A 64 19.50 -10.04 -0.30
N CYS A 65 20.57 -9.52 0.30
CA CYS A 65 21.08 -8.17 0.10
C CYS A 65 20.01 -7.08 0.36
N GLN A 66 19.14 -7.32 1.33
CA GLN A 66 18.08 -6.40 1.76
C GLN A 66 18.44 -5.73 3.08
N ASP A 67 17.93 -4.52 3.29
CA ASP A 67 17.99 -3.86 4.58
C ASP A 67 17.25 -4.70 5.64
N LYS A 68 17.77 -4.70 6.86
CA LYS A 68 17.16 -5.39 8.00
C LYS A 68 15.96 -4.59 8.50
N LEU A 69 14.83 -4.73 7.85
CA LEU A 69 13.60 -3.99 8.12
C LEU A 69 12.54 -4.89 8.76
N PHE A 70 11.87 -4.35 9.78
CA PHE A 70 10.77 -5.02 10.49
C PHE A 70 9.51 -4.17 10.44
N ILE A 71 8.37 -4.78 10.12
CA ILE A 71 7.06 -4.16 10.28
C ILE A 71 6.53 -4.52 11.65
N ILE A 72 6.40 -3.52 12.52
CA ILE A 72 5.86 -3.67 13.88
C ILE A 72 4.38 -3.29 13.85
N LYS A 73 3.53 -4.21 14.28
CA LYS A 73 2.09 -4.00 14.38
C LYS A 73 1.72 -3.42 15.73
N ALA A 74 0.63 -2.68 15.80
CA ALA A 74 0.07 -2.23 17.06
C ALA A 74 -0.11 -3.42 18.04
N GLY A 75 0.37 -3.27 19.27
CA GLY A 75 0.36 -4.30 20.31
C GLY A 75 1.57 -5.25 20.32
N GLN A 76 2.57 -5.06 19.45
CA GLN A 76 3.82 -5.83 19.45
C GLN A 76 4.93 -5.11 20.27
N ASN A 77 4.60 -4.53 21.42
CA ASN A 77 5.50 -3.70 22.21
C ASN A 77 6.79 -4.45 22.62
N SER A 78 6.68 -5.71 23.03
CA SER A 78 7.86 -6.50 23.43
C SER A 78 8.84 -6.72 22.28
N LEU A 79 8.35 -6.86 21.05
CA LEU A 79 9.20 -6.98 19.87
C LEU A 79 9.85 -5.62 19.55
N ASP A 80 9.10 -4.54 19.64
CA ASP A 80 9.60 -3.18 19.42
C ASP A 80 10.72 -2.83 20.41
N GLU A 81 10.51 -3.09 21.71
CA GLU A 81 11.52 -2.91 22.77
C GLU A 81 12.79 -3.75 22.53
N GLU A 82 12.64 -5.00 22.07
CA GLU A 82 13.78 -5.86 21.79
C GLU A 82 14.57 -5.36 20.57
N LEU A 83 13.90 -4.91 19.52
CA LEU A 83 14.54 -4.30 18.36
C LEU A 83 15.25 -3.00 18.74
N GLN A 84 14.64 -2.16 19.57
CA GLN A 84 15.27 -0.94 20.10
C GLN A 84 16.57 -1.25 20.85
N LYS A 85 16.60 -2.27 21.73
CA LYS A 85 17.81 -2.73 22.42
C LYS A 85 18.92 -3.18 21.47
N ARG A 86 18.55 -3.65 20.28
CA ARG A 86 19.48 -4.04 19.21
C ARG A 86 19.91 -2.88 18.32
N GLY A 87 19.51 -1.65 18.62
CA GLY A 87 19.89 -0.44 17.90
C GLY A 87 19.02 -0.10 16.69
N TYR A 88 17.84 -0.73 16.56
CA TYR A 88 16.85 -0.33 15.55
C TYR A 88 16.17 0.97 15.93
N CYS A 89 15.82 1.75 14.90
CA CYS A 89 15.03 2.97 15.04
C CYS A 89 13.78 2.93 14.15
N ILE A 90 12.75 3.68 14.55
CA ILE A 90 11.53 3.82 13.77
C ILE A 90 11.84 4.68 12.53
N VAL A 91 11.53 4.17 11.34
CA VAL A 91 11.84 4.85 10.07
C VAL A 91 10.63 5.27 9.26
N ASP A 92 9.45 4.74 9.52
CA ASP A 92 8.25 4.99 8.70
C ASP A 92 6.96 4.72 9.51
N PRO A 93 6.69 5.53 10.54
CA PRO A 93 5.45 5.38 11.31
C PRO A 93 4.25 5.63 10.40
N THR A 94 3.35 4.67 10.32
CA THR A 94 2.26 4.66 9.34
C THR A 94 0.92 4.41 10.03
N ASN A 95 -0.07 5.26 9.75
CA ASN A 95 -1.46 5.04 10.12
C ASN A 95 -2.24 4.37 9.00
N ILE A 96 -3.15 3.50 9.37
CA ILE A 96 -4.09 2.86 8.45
C ILE A 96 -5.45 3.52 8.58
N TRP A 97 -5.85 4.25 7.55
CA TRP A 97 -7.16 4.91 7.49
C TRP A 97 -8.16 4.04 6.74
N SER A 98 -9.38 4.01 7.22
CA SER A 98 -10.48 3.25 6.62
C SER A 98 -11.72 4.11 6.46
N ILE A 99 -12.37 3.98 5.30
CA ILE A 99 -13.64 4.63 5.00
C ILE A 99 -14.54 3.67 4.22
N SER A 100 -15.86 3.79 4.38
CA SER A 100 -16.83 3.03 3.60
C SER A 100 -16.72 3.35 2.09
N SER A 101 -16.61 2.31 1.26
CA SER A 101 -16.61 2.45 -0.20
C SER A 101 -17.91 3.09 -0.69
N LYS A 102 -19.05 2.70 -0.09
CA LYS A 102 -20.36 3.29 -0.37
C LYS A 102 -20.39 4.78 -0.09
N SER A 103 -19.87 5.22 1.07
CA SER A 103 -19.83 6.64 1.42
C SER A 103 -19.01 7.47 0.44
N LEU A 104 -17.89 6.92 -0.05
CA LEU A 104 -17.10 7.57 -1.10
C LEU A 104 -17.81 7.57 -2.45
N SER A 105 -18.51 6.48 -2.80
CA SER A 105 -19.18 6.33 -4.10
C SER A 105 -20.37 7.28 -4.29
N MET A 106 -20.98 7.70 -3.19
CA MET A 106 -22.12 8.62 -3.22
C MET A 106 -21.73 10.08 -3.43
N GLN A 107 -20.46 10.41 -3.34
CA GLN A 107 -19.98 11.77 -3.50
C GLN A 107 -19.82 12.12 -4.99
N GLN A 108 -20.28 13.30 -5.36
CA GLN A 108 -20.18 13.76 -6.75
C GLN A 108 -18.75 14.18 -7.08
N ILE A 109 -18.29 13.73 -8.24
CA ILE A 109 -17.02 14.15 -8.83
C ILE A 109 -17.37 15.02 -10.03
N PRO A 110 -16.77 16.21 -10.18
CA PRO A 110 -17.00 17.04 -11.37
C PRO A 110 -16.72 16.24 -12.66
N PRO A 111 -17.47 16.48 -13.73
CA PRO A 111 -17.23 15.80 -15.00
C PRO A 111 -15.78 15.92 -15.46
N VAL A 112 -15.27 14.88 -16.14
CA VAL A 112 -13.93 14.89 -16.77
C VAL A 112 -12.75 15.08 -15.78
N THR A 113 -12.97 14.87 -14.48
CA THR A 113 -11.96 15.11 -13.44
C THR A 113 -11.18 13.85 -13.07
N ALA A 114 -11.82 12.70 -12.90
CA ALA A 114 -11.17 11.46 -12.49
C ALA A 114 -11.72 10.25 -13.24
N PHE A 115 -10.81 9.38 -13.69
CA PHE A 115 -11.11 8.22 -14.53
C PHE A 115 -10.49 6.96 -13.95
N SER A 116 -11.24 5.86 -14.01
CA SER A 116 -10.74 4.53 -13.66
C SER A 116 -10.28 3.85 -14.96
N ILE A 117 -9.01 3.51 -15.04
CA ILE A 117 -8.38 3.00 -16.27
C ILE A 117 -7.38 1.91 -15.89
N PHE A 118 -7.37 0.79 -16.60
CA PHE A 118 -6.32 -0.22 -16.50
C PHE A 118 -6.13 -0.90 -17.88
N PRO A 119 -4.91 -1.11 -18.34
CA PRO A 119 -3.61 -0.74 -17.74
C PRO A 119 -3.40 0.78 -17.65
N PRO A 120 -2.40 1.24 -16.84
CA PRO A 120 -2.12 2.66 -16.69
C PRO A 120 -1.67 3.30 -18.02
N LEU A 121 -2.14 4.52 -18.26
CA LEU A 121 -1.70 5.32 -19.41
C LEU A 121 -0.22 5.71 -19.27
N ALA A 122 0.46 5.99 -20.39
CA ALA A 122 1.84 6.47 -20.39
C ALA A 122 2.01 7.71 -19.50
N ILE A 123 1.10 8.66 -19.62
CA ILE A 123 1.12 9.90 -18.82
C ILE A 123 0.93 9.65 -17.30
N GLN A 124 0.24 8.58 -16.90
CA GLN A 124 0.16 8.20 -15.47
C GLN A 124 1.50 7.67 -14.96
N LYS A 125 2.21 6.89 -15.78
CA LYS A 125 3.56 6.39 -15.46
C LYS A 125 4.55 7.54 -15.35
N GLU A 126 4.48 8.52 -16.26
CA GLU A 126 5.30 9.73 -16.21
C GLU A 126 5.04 10.53 -14.93
N LEU A 127 3.77 10.75 -14.56
CA LEU A 127 3.40 11.40 -13.30
C LEU A 127 3.96 10.65 -12.08
N TRP A 128 3.87 9.34 -12.06
CA TRP A 128 4.42 8.52 -10.98
C TRP A 128 5.93 8.64 -10.89
N MET A 129 6.63 8.49 -12.00
CA MET A 129 8.10 8.58 -12.05
C MET A 129 8.59 9.97 -11.59
N ALA A 130 7.95 11.04 -12.03
CA ALA A 130 8.27 12.41 -11.61
C ALA A 130 8.01 12.65 -10.10
N ASN A 131 7.22 11.81 -9.44
CA ASN A 131 6.85 11.94 -8.02
C ASN A 131 7.35 10.75 -7.16
N GLY A 132 8.43 10.08 -7.57
CA GLY A 132 9.11 9.05 -6.77
C GLY A 132 8.45 7.67 -6.75
N VAL A 133 7.49 7.42 -7.64
CA VAL A 133 6.95 6.08 -7.90
C VAL A 133 7.63 5.54 -9.15
N ASP A 134 8.76 4.90 -8.95
CA ASP A 134 9.64 4.40 -10.00
C ASP A 134 9.13 3.12 -10.69
N ALA A 135 9.88 2.64 -11.68
CA ALA A 135 9.54 1.43 -12.44
C ALA A 135 9.38 0.18 -11.55
N SER A 136 10.14 0.08 -10.45
CA SER A 136 10.03 -1.06 -9.52
C SER A 136 8.67 -1.11 -8.83
N LYS A 137 8.13 0.05 -8.44
CA LYS A 137 6.79 0.15 -7.86
C LYS A 137 5.70 -0.11 -8.89
N ILE A 138 5.89 0.31 -10.15
CA ILE A 138 4.98 -0.02 -11.25
C ILE A 138 4.96 -1.53 -11.49
N ALA A 139 6.11 -2.21 -11.44
CA ALA A 139 6.19 -3.67 -11.54
C ALA A 139 5.44 -4.39 -10.40
N ILE A 140 5.36 -3.80 -9.19
CA ILE A 140 4.51 -4.32 -8.11
C ILE A 140 3.03 -4.28 -8.53
N MET A 141 2.57 -3.18 -9.10
CA MET A 141 1.18 -3.05 -9.58
C MET A 141 0.84 -4.12 -10.64
N ASP A 142 1.79 -4.44 -11.52
CA ASP A 142 1.60 -5.47 -12.55
C ASP A 142 1.48 -6.87 -11.94
N ARG A 143 2.24 -7.17 -10.87
CA ARG A 143 2.18 -8.46 -10.15
C ARG A 143 0.87 -8.73 -9.41
N VAL A 144 0.10 -7.71 -9.08
CA VAL A 144 -1.18 -7.89 -8.38
C VAL A 144 -2.13 -8.76 -9.21
N LYS A 145 -2.70 -9.81 -8.61
CA LYS A 145 -3.59 -10.78 -9.27
C LYS A 145 -5.07 -10.55 -9.00
N THR A 146 -5.38 -9.75 -7.99
CA THR A 146 -6.75 -9.40 -7.61
C THR A 146 -7.32 -8.28 -8.51
N PRO A 147 -8.64 -8.03 -8.53
CA PRO A 147 -9.21 -6.92 -9.29
C PRO A 147 -8.48 -5.61 -8.98
N LYS A 148 -8.02 -4.94 -10.01
CA LYS A 148 -7.17 -3.74 -9.89
C LYS A 148 -7.52 -2.68 -10.92
N THR A 149 -7.19 -1.44 -10.60
CA THR A 149 -7.33 -0.29 -11.49
C THR A 149 -6.31 0.79 -11.17
N THR A 150 -6.15 1.71 -12.09
CA THR A 150 -5.52 3.00 -11.80
C THR A 150 -6.55 4.11 -11.90
N ILE A 151 -6.36 5.18 -11.12
CA ILE A 151 -7.18 6.38 -11.21
C ILE A 151 -6.31 7.48 -11.81
N PHE A 152 -6.78 8.05 -12.91
CA PHE A 152 -6.16 9.19 -13.56
C PHE A 152 -6.95 10.45 -13.22
N GLY A 153 -6.30 11.45 -12.62
CA GLY A 153 -6.88 12.74 -12.26
C GLY A 153 -6.45 13.86 -13.18
N ARG A 154 -7.38 14.76 -13.54
CA ARG A 154 -7.15 15.92 -14.42
C ARG A 154 -7.67 17.21 -13.82
N ILE A 155 -6.95 18.30 -14.04
CA ILE A 155 -7.38 19.68 -13.79
C ILE A 155 -7.19 20.48 -15.07
N ASN A 156 -8.24 21.17 -15.52
CA ASN A 156 -8.20 21.99 -16.74
C ASN A 156 -7.61 21.23 -17.94
N ALA A 157 -8.09 20.02 -18.16
CA ALA A 157 -7.65 19.09 -19.20
C ALA A 157 -6.17 18.66 -19.09
N LYS A 158 -5.44 19.02 -18.03
CA LYS A 158 -4.04 18.64 -17.81
C LYS A 158 -3.93 17.48 -16.82
N PRO A 159 -2.96 16.54 -16.99
CA PRO A 159 -2.67 15.51 -16.01
C PRO A 159 -2.33 16.11 -14.64
N ALA A 160 -2.96 15.65 -13.59
CA ALA A 160 -2.82 16.24 -12.26
C ALA A 160 -2.57 15.20 -11.15
N ALA A 161 -3.07 13.97 -11.30
CA ALA A 161 -2.93 12.95 -10.28
C ALA A 161 -2.96 11.54 -10.86
N SER A 162 -2.37 10.61 -10.13
CA SER A 162 -2.46 9.18 -10.39
C SER A 162 -2.53 8.40 -9.10
N ALA A 163 -3.28 7.28 -9.09
CA ALA A 163 -3.31 6.34 -7.98
C ALA A 163 -3.49 4.92 -8.51
N PHE A 164 -3.06 3.93 -7.73
CA PHE A 164 -3.35 2.53 -7.96
C PHE A 164 -4.28 2.02 -6.87
N ALA A 165 -5.23 1.16 -7.22
CA ALA A 165 -6.11 0.52 -6.26
C ALA A 165 -6.35 -0.94 -6.65
N SER A 166 -6.49 -1.79 -5.63
CA SER A 166 -6.85 -3.19 -5.81
C SER A 166 -7.81 -3.63 -4.72
N VAL A 167 -8.62 -4.64 -5.00
CA VAL A 167 -9.65 -5.18 -4.08
C VAL A 167 -9.35 -6.63 -3.75
N VAL A 168 -9.38 -6.95 -2.46
CA VAL A 168 -9.30 -8.32 -1.94
C VAL A 168 -10.17 -8.43 -0.68
N ASN A 169 -10.87 -9.55 -0.51
CA ASN A 169 -11.68 -9.84 0.68
C ASN A 169 -12.62 -8.67 1.08
N LYS A 170 -13.28 -8.05 0.08
CA LYS A 170 -14.18 -6.89 0.26
C LYS A 170 -13.49 -5.61 0.76
N ILE A 171 -12.17 -5.55 0.73
CA ILE A 171 -11.37 -4.40 1.10
C ILE A 171 -10.65 -3.88 -0.14
N ALA A 172 -10.81 -2.61 -0.46
CA ALA A 172 -9.99 -1.93 -1.45
C ALA A 172 -8.80 -1.27 -0.74
N MET A 173 -7.59 -1.44 -1.28
CA MET A 173 -6.40 -0.75 -0.81
C MET A 173 -5.91 0.23 -1.87
N VAL A 174 -5.60 1.45 -1.44
CA VAL A 174 -5.03 2.50 -2.30
C VAL A 174 -3.52 2.55 -2.13
N HIS A 175 -2.81 2.58 -3.24
CA HIS A 175 -1.36 2.69 -3.29
C HIS A 175 -0.92 3.76 -4.27
N ALA A 176 0.27 4.30 -4.09
CA ALA A 176 0.91 5.23 -5.01
C ALA A 176 -0.01 6.39 -5.47
N LEU A 177 -0.85 6.90 -4.54
CA LEU A 177 -1.62 8.10 -4.79
C LEU A 177 -0.67 9.28 -4.77
N ILE A 178 -0.56 9.95 -5.91
CA ILE A 178 0.19 11.18 -6.07
C ILE A 178 -0.70 12.28 -6.65
N VAL A 179 -0.44 13.50 -6.25
CA VAL A 179 -0.95 14.72 -6.91
C VAL A 179 0.27 15.57 -7.23
N ASP A 180 0.42 15.92 -8.50
CA ASP A 180 1.51 16.79 -8.95
C ASP A 180 1.53 18.07 -8.12
N GLN A 181 2.70 18.49 -7.68
CA GLN A 181 2.90 19.59 -6.72
C GLN A 181 2.13 20.86 -7.11
N LYS A 182 2.11 21.20 -8.39
CA LYS A 182 1.40 22.40 -8.91
C LYS A 182 -0.13 22.31 -8.81
N TYR A 183 -0.68 21.12 -8.59
CA TYR A 183 -2.13 20.88 -8.47
C TYR A 183 -2.55 20.44 -7.06
N GLN A 184 -1.62 20.42 -6.11
CA GLN A 184 -1.93 20.13 -4.71
C GLN A 184 -2.84 21.22 -4.11
N ARG A 185 -3.56 20.86 -3.02
CA ARG A 185 -4.49 21.74 -2.28
C ARG A 185 -5.68 22.26 -3.09
N GLN A 186 -5.93 21.69 -4.28
CA GLN A 186 -7.06 22.01 -5.15
C GLN A 186 -8.16 20.92 -5.13
N GLY A 187 -8.15 20.04 -4.13
CA GLY A 187 -9.16 18.97 -3.98
C GLY A 187 -8.94 17.72 -4.82
N MET A 188 -7.90 17.66 -5.66
CA MET A 188 -7.67 16.53 -6.57
C MET A 188 -7.50 15.20 -5.85
N GLY A 189 -6.78 15.15 -4.73
CA GLY A 189 -6.65 13.94 -3.91
C GLY A 189 -8.00 13.40 -3.43
N LYS A 190 -8.92 14.31 -3.06
CA LYS A 190 -10.30 13.95 -2.69
C LYS A 190 -11.04 13.31 -3.87
N PHE A 191 -10.98 13.91 -5.06
CA PHE A 191 -11.65 13.37 -6.25
C PHE A 191 -11.10 12.01 -6.65
N VAL A 192 -9.77 11.80 -6.54
CA VAL A 192 -9.13 10.50 -6.78
C VAL A 192 -9.68 9.47 -5.79
N MET A 193 -9.73 9.77 -4.48
CA MET A 193 -10.28 8.87 -3.46
C MET A 193 -11.75 8.55 -3.67
N GLN A 194 -12.57 9.52 -4.05
CA GLN A 194 -13.98 9.33 -4.41
C GLN A 194 -14.11 8.38 -5.62
N LYS A 195 -13.25 8.54 -6.64
CA LYS A 195 -13.24 7.64 -7.81
C LYS A 195 -12.80 6.23 -7.45
N VAL A 196 -11.79 6.08 -6.57
CA VAL A 196 -11.44 4.78 -5.99
C VAL A 196 -12.64 4.17 -5.29
N GLY A 197 -13.35 4.92 -4.43
CA GLY A 197 -14.53 4.45 -3.73
C GLY A 197 -15.63 3.96 -4.65
N ALA A 198 -15.94 4.73 -5.70
CA ALA A 198 -16.93 4.36 -6.70
C ALA A 198 -16.55 3.08 -7.47
N TRP A 199 -15.29 2.93 -7.84
CA TRP A 199 -14.79 1.72 -8.49
C TRP A 199 -14.80 0.53 -7.51
N ALA A 200 -14.26 0.70 -6.32
CA ALA A 200 -14.19 -0.33 -5.29
C ALA A 200 -15.59 -0.87 -4.91
N HIS A 201 -16.57 0.04 -4.76
CA HIS A 201 -17.95 -0.33 -4.48
C HIS A 201 -18.54 -1.21 -5.58
N LYS A 202 -18.27 -0.89 -6.85
CA LYS A 202 -18.67 -1.72 -8.01
C LYS A 202 -17.99 -3.09 -8.02
N GLN A 203 -16.80 -3.22 -7.43
CA GLN A 203 -16.09 -4.49 -7.26
C GLN A 203 -16.54 -5.24 -5.99
N GLY A 204 -17.58 -4.78 -5.29
CA GLY A 204 -18.08 -5.41 -4.07
C GLY A 204 -17.28 -5.12 -2.81
N ALA A 205 -16.34 -4.16 -2.83
CA ALA A 205 -15.63 -3.76 -1.63
C ALA A 205 -16.54 -3.00 -0.67
N GLU A 206 -16.45 -3.31 0.61
CA GLU A 206 -17.19 -2.63 1.68
C GLU A 206 -16.41 -1.43 2.22
N SER A 207 -15.09 -1.50 2.21
CA SER A 207 -14.20 -0.45 2.71
C SER A 207 -13.07 -0.13 1.75
N VAL A 208 -12.57 1.10 1.86
CA VAL A 208 -11.34 1.58 1.21
C VAL A 208 -10.33 1.92 2.28
N LEU A 209 -9.13 1.38 2.16
CA LEU A 209 -8.00 1.59 3.07
C LEU A 209 -6.90 2.40 2.38
N ALA A 210 -6.24 3.26 3.15
CA ALA A 210 -5.04 3.97 2.76
C ALA A 210 -4.03 3.96 3.91
N LEU A 211 -2.74 3.90 3.57
CA LEU A 211 -1.62 4.01 4.51
C LEU A 211 -0.99 5.39 4.36
N CYS A 212 -0.88 6.11 5.48
CA CYS A 212 -0.33 7.48 5.55
C CYS A 212 0.53 7.65 6.80
#